data_ddd71ec71538931b943c4287aef98dae
#
_entry.id   ddd71ec71538931b943c4287aef98dae
#
_cell.length_a   1.000
_cell.length_b   1.000
_cell.length_c   1.000
_cell.angle_alpha   90.00
_cell.angle_beta   90.00
_cell.angle_gamma   90.00
#
_symmetry.space_group_name_H-M   'P 1'
#
loop_
_entity.id
_entity.type
_entity.pdbx_description
1 polymer ?
#
loop_
_entity_poly.entity_id
_entity_poly.type
_entity_poly.pdbx_seq_one_letter_code
_entity_poly.pdbx_strand_id
1 'polypeptide(L)'
;MMFGLDRHTLDCIIGCIRQFPEIIWVKIYGSRAKGDYQRGSDIDLAFSSPEDCTSELLEALDELPTPYLFDVTHYETLRHAELKEHIERVGVVFYERKADSRGDAEGEEVLAKI
;
A
#
# COMPACT_ATOMS: atom_id res chain seq x y z
N MET A 1 1.07 12.35 12.08
CA MET A 1 0.28 11.80 11.02
C MET A 1 1.13 11.58 9.82
N MET A 2 0.99 10.44 9.17
CA MET A 2 1.71 10.16 7.97
C MET A 2 0.73 10.20 6.82
N PHE A 3 1.08 10.87 5.75
CA PHE A 3 0.24 10.97 4.54
C PHE A 3 -1.14 11.53 4.86
N GLY A 4 -1.26 12.30 5.92
CA GLY A 4 -2.56 12.81 6.32
C GLY A 4 -3.44 11.79 6.98
N LEU A 5 -2.88 10.65 7.41
CA LEU A 5 -3.66 9.59 8.03
C LEU A 5 -3.21 9.44 9.47
N ASP A 6 -4.15 9.18 10.36
CA ASP A 6 -3.80 9.03 11.76
C ASP A 6 -3.28 7.62 12.00
N ARG A 7 -2.74 7.39 13.20
CA ARG A 7 -2.12 6.13 13.47
C ARG A 7 -3.09 4.99 13.42
N HIS A 8 -4.31 5.20 13.87
CA HIS A 8 -5.29 4.13 13.87
C HIS A 8 -5.59 3.69 12.43
N THR A 9 -5.74 4.64 11.51
CA THR A 9 -6.01 4.31 10.12
C THR A 9 -4.82 3.58 9.52
N LEU A 10 -3.60 4.04 9.81
CA LEU A 10 -2.42 3.37 9.28
C LEU A 10 -2.32 1.95 9.80
N ASP A 11 -2.62 1.74 11.09
CA ASP A 11 -2.54 0.41 11.66
C ASP A 11 -3.58 -0.51 11.04
N CYS A 12 -4.77 0.00 10.75
CA CYS A 12 -5.80 -0.79 10.12
C CYS A 12 -5.36 -1.24 8.73
N ILE A 13 -4.77 -0.32 7.98
CA ILE A 13 -4.34 -0.64 6.63
C ILE A 13 -3.21 -1.66 6.66
N ILE A 14 -2.24 -1.47 7.53
CA ILE A 14 -1.12 -2.39 7.62
C ILE A 14 -1.60 -3.76 8.08
N GLY A 15 -2.51 -3.80 9.05
CA GLY A 15 -3.03 -5.07 9.51
C GLY A 15 -3.76 -5.82 8.41
N CYS A 16 -4.45 -5.09 7.54
CA CYS A 16 -5.14 -5.70 6.42
C CYS A 16 -4.12 -6.28 5.45
N ILE A 17 -3.08 -5.52 5.13
CA ILE A 17 -2.09 -5.96 4.16
C ILE A 17 -1.36 -7.20 4.68
N ARG A 18 -1.12 -7.26 5.97
CA ARG A 18 -0.40 -8.40 6.53
C ARG A 18 -1.13 -9.71 6.36
N GLN A 19 -2.41 -9.67 6.09
CA GLN A 19 -3.14 -10.90 5.88
C GLN A 19 -2.91 -11.46 4.49
N PHE A 20 -2.17 -10.77 3.64
CA PHE A 20 -1.88 -11.22 2.30
C PHE A 20 -0.40 -11.55 2.22
N PRO A 21 0.00 -12.78 2.56
CA PRO A 21 1.42 -13.11 2.63
C PRO A 21 2.16 -13.00 1.31
N GLU A 22 1.44 -12.99 0.20
CA GLU A 22 2.12 -12.87 -1.07
C GLU A 22 2.52 -11.45 -1.38
N ILE A 23 2.03 -10.47 -0.65
CA ILE A 23 2.37 -9.08 -0.95
C ILE A 23 3.78 -8.79 -0.44
N ILE A 24 4.63 -8.28 -1.32
CA ILE A 24 6.00 -8.01 -0.99
C ILE A 24 6.19 -6.58 -0.53
N TRP A 25 5.60 -5.63 -1.21
CA TRP A 25 5.66 -4.24 -0.77
C TRP A 25 4.40 -3.50 -1.22
N VAL A 26 4.11 -2.42 -0.52
CA VAL A 26 3.02 -1.54 -0.89
C VAL A 26 3.56 -0.12 -0.83
N LYS A 27 3.32 0.64 -1.88
CA LYS A 27 3.69 2.05 -1.92
C LYS A 27 2.43 2.89 -1.97
N ILE A 28 2.49 4.04 -1.33
CA ILE A 28 1.40 5.01 -1.45
C ILE A 28 1.89 6.01 -2.46
N TYR A 29 1.03 6.44 -3.36
CA TYR A 29 1.41 7.39 -4.38
C TYR A 29 0.27 8.39 -4.57
N GLY A 30 0.37 9.26 -5.55
CA GLY A 30 -0.67 10.24 -5.79
C GLY A 30 -0.56 11.41 -4.83
N SER A 31 -1.66 12.07 -4.58
CA SER A 31 -1.63 13.32 -3.84
C SER A 31 -1.16 13.13 -2.41
N ARG A 32 -1.46 11.99 -1.79
CA ARG A 32 -1.05 11.79 -0.41
C ARG A 32 0.46 11.63 -0.30
N ALA A 33 1.09 10.96 -1.25
CA ALA A 33 2.53 10.81 -1.22
C ALA A 33 3.22 12.15 -1.49
N LYS A 34 2.59 12.98 -2.33
CA LYS A 34 3.20 14.25 -2.68
C LYS A 34 2.90 15.33 -1.66
N GLY A 35 1.98 15.08 -0.76
CA GLY A 35 1.69 16.07 0.24
C GLY A 35 0.65 17.09 -0.12
N ASP A 36 0.07 17.03 -1.32
CA ASP A 36 -0.92 18.00 -1.70
C ASP A 36 -2.32 17.38 -1.67
N TYR A 37 -2.57 16.49 -0.70
CA TYR A 37 -3.86 15.88 -0.57
C TYR A 37 -4.81 16.81 0.15
N GLN A 38 -6.10 16.55 -0.02
CA GLN A 38 -7.12 17.29 0.68
C GLN A 38 -7.86 16.34 1.57
N ARG A 39 -8.65 16.87 2.49
CA ARG A 39 -9.42 16.06 3.37
C ARG A 39 -10.30 15.17 2.53
N GLY A 40 -10.30 13.91 2.71
CA GLY A 40 -11.13 13.01 1.95
C GLY A 40 -10.51 12.52 0.65
N SER A 41 -9.27 12.89 0.38
CA SER A 41 -8.62 12.37 -0.81
C SER A 41 -8.51 10.86 -0.73
N ASP A 42 -8.65 10.20 -1.88
CA ASP A 42 -8.52 8.75 -1.93
C ASP A 42 -7.13 8.34 -1.55
N ILE A 43 -6.99 7.12 -1.12
CA ILE A 43 -5.70 6.56 -0.81
C ILE A 43 -5.28 5.67 -1.96
N ASP A 44 -4.24 6.08 -2.68
CA ASP A 44 -3.77 5.36 -3.87
C ASP A 44 -2.61 4.48 -3.49
N LEU A 45 -2.78 3.17 -3.63
CA LEU A 45 -1.76 2.21 -3.26
C LEU A 45 -1.37 1.35 -4.45
N ALA A 46 -0.08 1.07 -4.55
CA ALA A 46 0.42 0.12 -5.54
C ALA A 46 1.10 -0.99 -4.75
N PHE A 47 0.88 -2.23 -5.13
CA PHE A 47 1.47 -3.33 -4.41
C PHE A 47 2.16 -4.30 -5.34
N SER A 48 3.15 -4.98 -4.83
CA SER A 48 3.90 -5.98 -5.58
C SER A 48 3.62 -7.34 -4.99
N SER A 49 3.26 -8.28 -5.83
CA SER A 49 3.07 -9.66 -5.40
C SER A 49 3.16 -10.54 -6.64
N PRO A 50 3.49 -11.81 -6.48
CA PRO A 50 3.58 -12.70 -7.64
C PRO A 50 2.25 -12.87 -8.34
N GLU A 51 1.17 -12.81 -7.58
CA GLU A 51 -0.13 -12.99 -8.18
C GLU A 51 -0.97 -11.77 -7.94
N ASP A 52 -1.91 -11.53 -8.83
CA ASP A 52 -2.74 -10.35 -8.75
C ASP A 52 -3.87 -10.61 -7.77
N CYS A 53 -3.77 -10.07 -6.60
CA CYS A 53 -4.85 -10.18 -5.62
C CYS A 53 -5.54 -8.83 -5.44
N THR A 54 -5.63 -8.05 -6.50
CA THR A 54 -6.20 -6.71 -6.43
C THR A 54 -7.62 -6.72 -5.87
N SER A 55 -8.46 -7.61 -6.38
CA SER A 55 -9.86 -7.62 -5.95
C SER A 55 -9.98 -7.99 -4.49
N GLU A 56 -9.23 -8.99 -4.08
CA GLU A 56 -9.31 -9.42 -2.70
C GLU A 56 -8.77 -8.35 -1.77
N LEU A 57 -7.68 -7.70 -2.16
CA LEU A 57 -7.10 -6.68 -1.31
C LEU A 57 -8.03 -5.47 -1.23
N LEU A 58 -8.60 -5.06 -2.36
CA LEU A 58 -9.48 -3.90 -2.35
C LEU A 58 -10.72 -4.18 -1.51
N GLU A 59 -11.26 -5.38 -1.60
CA GLU A 59 -12.42 -5.70 -0.82
C GLU A 59 -12.09 -5.67 0.67
N ALA A 60 -10.94 -6.20 1.05
CA ALA A 60 -10.55 -6.20 2.45
C ALA A 60 -10.32 -4.78 2.96
N LEU A 61 -9.73 -3.93 2.13
CA LEU A 61 -9.50 -2.55 2.54
C LEU A 61 -10.82 -1.79 2.69
N ASP A 62 -11.77 -2.08 1.79
CA ASP A 62 -13.03 -1.37 1.87
C ASP A 62 -13.84 -1.76 3.10
N GLU A 63 -13.51 -2.87 3.73
CA GLU A 63 -14.22 -3.26 4.92
C GLU A 63 -13.62 -2.67 6.17
N LEU A 64 -12.53 -1.94 6.06
CA LEU A 64 -11.93 -1.35 7.24
C LEU A 64 -12.80 -0.21 7.76
N PRO A 65 -12.78 0.00 9.07
CA PRO A 65 -13.61 1.06 9.66
C PRO A 65 -12.97 2.43 9.46
N THR A 66 -12.81 2.84 8.23
CA THR A 66 -12.27 4.15 7.93
C THR A 66 -13.15 4.79 6.88
N PRO A 67 -13.14 6.10 6.79
CA PRO A 67 -13.98 6.78 5.81
C PRO A 67 -13.32 6.96 4.47
N TYR A 68 -12.16 6.37 4.27
CA TYR A 68 -11.41 6.62 3.04
C TYR A 68 -11.75 5.61 1.95
N LEU A 69 -11.63 6.04 0.71
CA LEU A 69 -11.75 5.14 -0.42
C LEU A 69 -10.36 4.75 -0.84
N PHE A 70 -10.22 3.54 -1.32
CA PHE A 70 -8.92 3.02 -1.72
C PHE A 70 -8.88 2.73 -3.20
N ASP A 71 -7.72 2.99 -3.81
CA ASP A 71 -7.49 2.65 -5.19
C ASP A 71 -6.26 1.78 -5.16
N VAL A 72 -6.33 0.56 -5.64
CA VAL A 72 -5.26 -0.40 -5.53
C VAL A 72 -4.81 -0.86 -6.90
N THR A 73 -3.51 -0.85 -7.14
CA THR A 73 -2.95 -1.24 -8.43
C THR A 73 -1.89 -2.32 -8.20
N HIS A 74 -1.99 -3.41 -8.95
CA HIS A 74 -0.99 -4.47 -8.89
C HIS A 74 0.15 -4.08 -9.81
N TYR A 75 1.35 -3.93 -9.26
CA TYR A 75 2.46 -3.36 -9.99
C TYR A 75 2.91 -4.28 -11.14
N GLU A 76 2.96 -5.59 -10.91
CA GLU A 76 3.50 -6.49 -11.90
C GLU A 76 2.65 -6.61 -13.16
N THR A 77 1.35 -6.39 -13.06
CA THR A 77 0.50 -6.48 -14.24
C THR A 77 0.15 -5.12 -14.80
N LEU A 78 0.70 -4.06 -14.20
CA LEU A 78 0.39 -2.72 -14.67
C LEU A 78 1.03 -2.50 -16.01
N ARG A 79 0.24 -2.13 -17.02
CA ARG A 79 0.77 -1.90 -18.33
C ARG A 79 0.83 -0.45 -18.72
N HIS A 80 0.34 0.43 -17.92
CA HIS A 80 0.34 1.85 -18.23
C HIS A 80 1.70 2.41 -17.84
N ALA A 81 2.55 2.67 -18.80
CA ALA A 81 3.93 3.05 -18.54
C ALA A 81 4.06 4.34 -17.76
N GLU A 82 3.20 5.31 -18.03
CA GLU A 82 3.30 6.58 -17.32
C GLU A 82 2.92 6.42 -15.86
N LEU A 83 1.94 5.60 -15.58
CA LEU A 83 1.55 5.40 -14.21
C LEU A 83 2.64 4.63 -13.47
N LYS A 84 3.26 3.66 -14.14
CA LYS A 84 4.31 2.88 -13.52
C LYS A 84 5.48 3.79 -13.16
N GLU A 85 5.83 4.70 -14.07
CA GLU A 85 6.91 5.61 -13.80
C GLU A 85 6.54 6.56 -12.66
N HIS A 86 5.30 7.00 -12.63
CA HIS A 86 4.83 7.90 -11.58
C HIS A 86 4.95 7.21 -10.21
N ILE A 87 4.56 5.93 -10.13
CA ILE A 87 4.65 5.20 -8.89
C ILE A 87 6.11 5.07 -8.47
N GLU A 88 7.00 4.82 -9.42
CA GLU A 88 8.40 4.67 -9.07
C GLU A 88 9.03 5.98 -8.66
N ARG A 89 8.56 7.09 -9.24
CA ARG A 89 9.19 8.36 -8.95
C ARG A 89 8.65 9.00 -7.68
N VAL A 90 7.34 8.94 -7.46
CA VAL A 90 6.77 9.61 -6.30
C VAL A 90 6.23 8.66 -5.25
N GLY A 91 6.20 7.36 -5.51
CA GLY A 91 5.66 6.44 -4.53
C GLY A 91 6.56 6.32 -3.33
N VAL A 92 5.98 6.15 -2.17
CA VAL A 92 6.73 6.01 -0.94
C VAL A 92 6.40 4.64 -0.36
N VAL A 93 7.41 3.86 0.00
CA VAL A 93 7.19 2.54 0.53
C VAL A 93 6.45 2.68 1.85
N PHE A 94 5.27 2.05 1.89
CA PHE A 94 4.40 2.15 3.02
C PHE A 94 4.50 0.87 3.84
N TYR A 95 4.77 -0.26 3.19
CA TYR A 95 4.85 -1.55 3.83
C TYR A 95 5.81 -2.40 3.00
N GLU A 96 6.67 -3.14 3.66
CA GLU A 96 7.59 -4.00 2.94
C GLU A 96 7.82 -5.23 3.78
N ARG A 97 7.60 -6.42 3.19
CA ARG A 97 7.84 -7.63 3.90
C ARG A 97 9.27 -8.07 3.64
N LYS A 98 9.99 -8.51 4.68
CA LYS A 98 11.28 -8.94 4.48
C LYS A 98 11.20 -10.23 3.81
N ALA A 99 11.68 -10.35 2.68
CA ALA A 99 11.57 -11.57 1.97
C ALA A 99 12.65 -12.47 2.32
N ASP A 100 12.90 -12.77 3.49
CA ASP A 100 13.93 -13.56 3.82
C ASP A 100 13.51 -14.89 3.84
N SER A 101 14.00 -15.67 3.14
CA SER A 101 13.54 -16.92 3.11
C SER A 101 13.96 -17.73 4.19
N ARG A 102 14.69 -17.34 5.07
CA ARG A 102 15.09 -18.09 6.04
C ARG A 102 14.14 -18.39 6.95
N GLY A 103 13.10 -18.17 6.78
CA GLY A 103 12.19 -18.57 7.66
C GLY A 103 11.93 -17.72 8.76
N ASP A 104 12.52 -16.80 8.97
CA ASP A 104 12.16 -16.03 10.04
C ASP A 104 11.35 -15.14 9.60
N ALA A 105 10.54 -15.40 8.85
CA ALA A 105 9.72 -14.59 8.40
C ALA A 105 8.79 -14.14 9.29
N GLU A 106 9.00 -14.02 10.35
CA GLU A 106 8.10 -13.51 11.16
C GLU A 106 7.60 -12.31 10.66
N GLY A 107 7.67 -11.97 9.56
CA GLY A 107 7.02 -10.88 9.14
C GLY A 107 7.54 -9.61 9.57
N GLU A 108 8.72 -9.42 9.55
CA GLU A 108 9.17 -8.19 9.88
C GLU A 108 8.76 -7.21 8.90
N GLU A 109 8.02 -6.20 9.20
CA GLU A 109 7.57 -5.18 8.34
C GLU A 109 8.29 -3.93 8.57
N VAL A 110 8.49 -3.14 7.54
CA VAL A 110 9.15 -1.88 7.66
C VAL A 110 8.16 -0.83 7.24
N LEU A 111 7.79 0.03 8.14
CA LEU A 111 6.92 1.12 7.78
C LEU A 111 7.73 2.22 7.13
N ALA A 112 7.07 3.05 6.37
CA ALA A 112 7.76 4.12 5.70
C ALA A 112 8.43 5.01 6.68
N LYS A 113 9.61 5.43 6.40
CA LYS A 113 10.26 6.29 7.24
C LYS A 113 9.98 7.60 6.83
N ILE A 114 9.19 8.30 7.40
CA ILE A 114 8.80 9.59 6.98
C ILE A 114 9.29 10.62 7.88
#